data_e050d8c53f32e5b87e8960171d847c3c
#
_entry.id   e050d8c53f32e5b87e8960171d847c3c
#
_cell.length_a   1.000
_cell.length_b   1.000
_cell.length_c   1.000
_cell.angle_alpha   90.00
_cell.angle_beta   90.00
_cell.angle_gamma   90.00
#
_symmetry.space_group_name_H-M   'P 1'
#
loop_
_entity.id
_entity.type
_entity.pdbx_description
1 polymer ?
#
loop_
_entity_poly.entity_id
_entity_poly.type
_entity_poly.pdbx_seq_one_letter_code
_entity_poly.pdbx_strand_id
1 'polypeptide(L)'
;MSARDEVTIAVLGGGTVGTSIVELLDANADDLRERVGAPLKLTGVAVRDASRSRPGIPDALLTGDALELAGSGADVVVEVMGGIEAARECILAAMAAGSSVVTANKALLAEDGAALYRAAKEHGVDLYFEASVAGAIPLLRPLRESLAGD
;
A
#
# COMPACT_ATOMS: atom_id res chain seq x y z
N MET A 1 8.47 21.67 -10.53
CA MET A 1 8.32 20.45 -9.72
C MET A 1 9.62 19.67 -9.72
N SER A 2 10.19 19.47 -8.56
CA SER A 2 11.33 18.57 -8.46
C SER A 2 10.87 17.14 -8.70
N ALA A 3 11.60 16.39 -9.51
CA ALA A 3 11.34 14.97 -9.67
C ALA A 3 11.57 14.28 -8.33
N ARG A 4 10.68 13.37 -7.95
CA ARG A 4 10.90 12.55 -6.77
C ARG A 4 12.01 11.54 -7.08
N ASP A 5 12.88 11.32 -6.11
CA ASP A 5 13.95 10.34 -6.26
C ASP A 5 13.38 8.92 -6.28
N GLU A 6 12.34 8.68 -5.48
CA GLU A 6 11.64 7.38 -5.45
C GLU A 6 10.23 7.53 -4.88
N VAL A 7 9.38 6.55 -5.17
CA VAL A 7 8.05 6.41 -4.56
C VAL A 7 8.07 5.17 -3.69
N THR A 8 7.75 5.33 -2.41
CA THR A 8 7.81 4.24 -1.43
C THR A 8 6.44 3.58 -1.26
N ILE A 9 6.43 2.27 -1.18
CA ILE A 9 5.24 1.44 -1.06
C ILE A 9 5.40 0.47 0.09
N ALA A 10 4.42 0.41 0.98
CA ALA A 10 4.33 -0.60 2.02
C ALA A 10 3.12 -1.49 1.74
N VAL A 11 3.25 -2.79 1.95
CA VAL A 11 2.18 -3.76 1.71
C VAL A 11 1.78 -4.40 3.02
N LEU A 12 0.52 -4.31 3.37
CA LEU A 12 -0.05 -4.93 4.57
C LEU A 12 -0.76 -6.22 4.15
N GLY A 13 -0.11 -7.34 4.41
CA GLY A 13 -0.58 -8.67 4.03
C GLY A 13 0.37 -9.35 3.05
N GLY A 14 0.93 -10.49 3.44
CA GLY A 14 1.85 -11.29 2.63
C GLY A 14 1.27 -12.61 2.17
N GLY A 15 -0.06 -12.70 2.02
CA GLY A 15 -0.74 -13.84 1.43
C GLY A 15 -0.62 -13.88 -0.09
N THR A 16 -1.54 -14.56 -0.75
CA THR A 16 -1.52 -14.70 -2.22
C THR A 16 -1.52 -13.36 -2.94
N VAL A 17 -2.41 -12.44 -2.54
CA VAL A 17 -2.52 -11.13 -3.18
C VAL A 17 -1.29 -10.27 -2.90
N GLY A 18 -0.85 -10.19 -1.63
CA GLY A 18 0.32 -9.40 -1.26
C GLY A 18 1.59 -9.89 -1.94
N THR A 19 1.80 -11.19 -2.01
CA THR A 19 2.94 -11.80 -2.73
C THR A 19 2.89 -11.47 -4.22
N SER A 20 1.70 -11.55 -4.84
CA SER A 20 1.52 -11.20 -6.24
C SER A 20 1.86 -9.73 -6.51
N ILE A 21 1.49 -8.83 -5.61
CA ILE A 21 1.83 -7.40 -5.73
C ILE A 21 3.35 -7.21 -5.72
N VAL A 22 4.04 -7.85 -4.78
CA VAL A 22 5.50 -7.76 -4.68
C VAL A 22 6.17 -8.28 -5.96
N GLU A 23 5.73 -9.42 -6.47
CA GLU A 23 6.24 -9.99 -7.71
C GLU A 23 6.00 -9.08 -8.91
N LEU A 24 4.82 -8.47 -9.01
CA LEU A 24 4.48 -7.54 -10.09
C LEU A 24 5.34 -6.27 -10.03
N LEU A 25 5.56 -5.73 -8.85
CA LEU A 25 6.40 -4.55 -8.67
C LEU A 25 7.84 -4.83 -9.12
N ASP A 26 8.36 -6.01 -8.81
CA ASP A 26 9.70 -6.43 -9.20
C ASP A 26 9.79 -6.71 -10.70
N ALA A 27 8.88 -7.53 -11.23
CA ALA A 27 8.90 -7.95 -12.64
C ALA A 27 8.66 -6.79 -13.61
N ASN A 28 7.93 -5.76 -13.21
CA ASN A 28 7.57 -4.63 -14.05
C ASN A 28 8.22 -3.32 -13.59
N ALA A 29 9.31 -3.40 -12.86
CA ALA A 29 9.97 -2.24 -12.26
C ALA A 29 10.28 -1.13 -13.25
N ASP A 30 10.85 -1.47 -14.41
CA ASP A 30 11.22 -0.48 -15.43
C ASP A 30 9.99 0.16 -16.08
N ASP A 31 8.99 -0.63 -16.43
CA ASP A 31 7.74 -0.12 -17.01
C ASP A 31 6.98 0.78 -16.02
N LEU A 32 6.91 0.37 -14.75
CA LEU A 32 6.28 1.16 -13.71
C LEU A 32 7.02 2.47 -13.46
N ARG A 33 8.34 2.42 -13.46
CA ARG A 33 9.17 3.62 -13.34
C ARG A 33 8.89 4.62 -14.47
N GLU A 34 8.79 4.15 -15.69
CA GLU A 34 8.47 4.99 -16.84
C GLU A 34 7.08 5.63 -16.71
N ARG A 35 6.08 4.83 -16.33
CA ARG A 35 4.69 5.29 -16.22
C ARG A 35 4.45 6.19 -15.02
N VAL A 36 5.12 5.97 -13.92
CA VAL A 36 4.97 6.76 -12.69
C VAL A 36 5.87 8.00 -12.71
N GLY A 37 7.02 7.92 -13.37
CA GLY A 37 8.00 9.01 -13.44
C GLY A 37 9.08 8.93 -12.35
N ALA A 38 9.10 7.87 -11.55
CA ALA A 38 10.09 7.63 -10.50
C ALA A 38 10.18 6.14 -10.20
N PRO A 39 11.33 5.65 -9.70
CA PRO A 39 11.44 4.26 -9.29
C PRO A 39 10.57 3.99 -8.06
N LEU A 40 10.00 2.80 -8.00
CA LEU A 40 9.17 2.34 -6.90
C LEU A 40 10.03 1.53 -5.94
N LYS A 41 9.92 1.82 -4.65
CA LYS A 41 10.66 1.11 -3.61
C LYS A 41 9.69 0.48 -2.62
N LEU A 42 9.73 -0.85 -2.52
CA LEU A 42 9.01 -1.57 -1.49
C LEU A 42 9.74 -1.40 -0.15
N THR A 43 9.08 -0.86 0.85
CA THR A 43 9.69 -0.59 2.16
C THR A 43 9.45 -1.69 3.17
N GLY A 44 8.41 -2.49 2.98
CA GLY A 44 8.11 -3.59 3.87
C GLY A 44 6.83 -4.32 3.49
N VAL A 45 6.69 -5.52 4.03
CA VAL A 45 5.50 -6.36 3.89
C VAL A 45 5.13 -6.88 5.27
N ALA A 46 3.95 -6.52 5.74
CA ALA A 46 3.45 -7.01 7.02
C ALA A 46 2.83 -8.39 6.86
N VAL A 47 3.23 -9.32 7.70
CA VAL A 47 2.76 -10.71 7.72
C VAL A 47 2.47 -11.13 9.16
N ARG A 48 1.71 -12.21 9.33
CA ARG A 48 1.40 -12.71 10.67
C ARG A 48 2.64 -13.28 11.37
N ASP A 49 3.47 -14.00 10.62
CA ASP A 49 4.68 -14.61 11.15
C ASP A 49 5.89 -14.22 10.29
N ALA A 50 6.60 -13.20 10.71
CA ALA A 50 7.76 -12.67 10.01
C ALA A 50 9.01 -13.57 10.11
N SER A 51 8.98 -14.61 10.97
CA SER A 51 10.06 -15.58 11.08
C SER A 51 10.07 -16.60 9.94
N ARG A 52 8.96 -16.70 9.20
CA ARG A 52 8.82 -17.63 8.09
C ARG A 52 9.12 -16.92 6.77
N SER A 53 10.11 -17.43 6.04
CA SER A 53 10.40 -16.96 4.69
C SER A 53 9.21 -17.17 3.75
N ARG A 54 9.03 -16.25 2.84
CA ARG A 54 7.96 -16.32 1.83
C ARG A 54 8.58 -16.23 0.43
N PRO A 55 8.24 -17.15 -0.48
CA PRO A 55 8.73 -17.07 -1.85
C PRO A 55 8.36 -15.73 -2.48
N GLY A 56 9.31 -15.10 -3.15
CA GLY A 56 9.10 -13.84 -3.84
C GLY A 56 9.20 -12.58 -2.97
N ILE A 57 9.33 -12.72 -1.65
CA ILE A 57 9.48 -11.57 -0.76
C ILE A 57 10.81 -11.68 -0.02
N PRO A 58 11.72 -10.70 -0.15
CA PRO A 58 12.97 -10.70 0.62
C PRO A 58 12.69 -10.71 2.12
N ASP A 59 13.38 -11.58 2.86
CA ASP A 59 13.18 -11.73 4.30
C ASP A 59 13.39 -10.41 5.06
N ALA A 60 14.31 -9.57 4.61
CA ALA A 60 14.59 -8.28 5.22
C ALA A 60 13.40 -7.31 5.19
N LEU A 61 12.44 -7.52 4.29
CA LEU A 61 11.24 -6.69 4.17
C LEU A 61 10.06 -7.19 4.98
N LEU A 62 10.15 -8.38 5.55
CA LEU A 62 9.05 -8.95 6.35
C LEU A 62 9.00 -8.33 7.74
N THR A 63 7.81 -7.97 8.19
CA THR A 63 7.56 -7.52 9.56
C THR A 63 6.28 -8.13 10.09
N GLY A 64 6.25 -8.41 11.39
CA GLY A 64 5.03 -8.83 12.09
C GLY A 64 4.22 -7.65 12.63
N ASP A 65 4.73 -6.43 12.52
CA ASP A 65 4.08 -5.23 13.05
C ASP A 65 3.45 -4.41 11.91
N ALA A 66 2.23 -4.77 11.56
CA ALA A 66 1.48 -4.09 10.48
C ALA A 66 1.19 -2.62 10.83
N LEU A 67 0.89 -2.34 12.09
CA LEU A 67 0.56 -0.97 12.52
C LEU A 67 1.77 -0.05 12.41
N GLU A 68 2.95 -0.51 12.84
CA GLU A 68 4.19 0.25 12.71
C GLU A 68 4.51 0.50 11.23
N LEU A 69 4.41 -0.52 10.39
CA LEU A 69 4.65 -0.37 8.95
C LEU A 69 3.64 0.60 8.31
N ALA A 70 2.36 0.49 8.66
CA ALA A 70 1.33 1.38 8.15
C ALA A 70 1.62 2.85 8.49
N GLY A 71 2.11 3.12 9.68
CA GLY A 71 2.45 4.47 10.16
C GLY A 71 3.86 4.95 9.81
N SER A 72 4.59 4.22 8.97
CA SER A 72 6.00 4.54 8.68
C SER A 72 6.20 5.71 7.70
N GLY A 73 5.14 6.21 7.08
CA GLY A 73 5.24 7.36 6.17
C GLY A 73 5.54 6.99 4.73
N ALA A 74 5.26 5.77 4.29
CA ALA A 74 5.36 5.39 2.89
C ALA A 74 4.42 6.28 2.04
N ASP A 75 4.77 6.52 0.79
CA ASP A 75 3.92 7.31 -0.11
C ASP A 75 2.58 6.63 -0.34
N VAL A 76 2.60 5.31 -0.50
CA VAL A 76 1.40 4.50 -0.69
C VAL A 76 1.45 3.28 0.23
N VAL A 77 0.36 3.01 0.90
CA VAL A 77 0.14 1.80 1.69
C VAL A 77 -0.93 0.96 1.01
N VAL A 78 -0.60 -0.29 0.70
CA VAL A 78 -1.54 -1.23 0.07
C VAL A 78 -2.03 -2.20 1.14
N GLU A 79 -3.32 -2.18 1.43
CA GLU A 79 -3.93 -3.05 2.45
C GLU A 79 -4.64 -4.22 1.79
N VAL A 80 -4.12 -5.41 2.01
CA VAL A 80 -4.64 -6.70 1.50
C VAL A 80 -4.64 -7.78 2.58
N MET A 81 -4.69 -7.38 3.84
CA MET A 81 -4.62 -8.32 4.96
C MET A 81 -5.99 -8.91 5.33
N GLY A 82 -7.07 -8.25 4.94
CA GLY A 82 -8.42 -8.70 5.30
C GLY A 82 -8.78 -8.40 6.77
N GLY A 83 -10.00 -8.76 7.15
CA GLY A 83 -10.53 -8.43 8.47
C GLY A 83 -10.99 -6.97 8.54
N ILE A 84 -11.53 -6.55 9.66
CA ILE A 84 -12.09 -5.20 9.79
C ILE A 84 -11.31 -4.35 10.79
N GLU A 85 -11.18 -4.79 12.02
CA GLU A 85 -10.59 -3.97 13.09
C GLU A 85 -9.13 -3.62 12.85
N ALA A 86 -8.30 -4.63 12.58
CA ALA A 86 -6.88 -4.41 12.34
C ALA A 86 -6.63 -3.61 11.05
N ALA A 87 -7.39 -3.88 10.00
CA ALA A 87 -7.27 -3.16 8.74
C ALA A 87 -7.67 -1.68 8.91
N ARG A 88 -8.76 -1.40 9.62
CA ARG A 88 -9.20 -0.03 9.93
C ARG A 88 -8.10 0.73 10.66
N GLU A 89 -7.57 0.16 11.72
CA GLU A 89 -6.52 0.77 12.54
C GLU A 89 -5.29 1.10 11.69
N CYS A 90 -4.85 0.16 10.87
CA CYS A 90 -3.69 0.36 9.99
C CYS A 90 -3.95 1.43 8.93
N ILE A 91 -5.12 1.44 8.30
CA ILE A 91 -5.48 2.45 7.30
C ILE A 91 -5.49 3.84 7.92
N LEU A 92 -6.09 4.00 9.08
CA LEU A 92 -6.11 5.31 9.76
C LEU A 92 -4.71 5.76 10.16
N ALA A 93 -3.86 4.86 10.63
CA ALA A 93 -2.46 5.18 10.94
C ALA A 93 -1.67 5.59 9.70
N ALA A 94 -1.90 4.92 8.57
CA ALA A 94 -1.26 5.27 7.30
C ALA A 94 -1.67 6.69 6.86
N MET A 95 -2.94 7.02 6.90
CA MET A 95 -3.44 8.33 6.54
C MET A 95 -2.89 9.43 7.44
N ALA A 96 -2.83 9.19 8.75
CA ALA A 96 -2.27 10.12 9.71
C ALA A 96 -0.78 10.37 9.48
N ALA A 97 -0.07 9.40 8.91
CA ALA A 97 1.35 9.53 8.53
C ALA A 97 1.56 10.16 7.15
N GLY A 98 0.48 10.54 6.46
CA GLY A 98 0.54 11.18 5.15
C GLY A 98 0.55 10.22 3.97
N SER A 99 0.27 8.94 4.18
CA SER A 99 0.23 7.93 3.12
C SER A 99 -1.14 7.91 2.44
N SER A 100 -1.16 7.83 1.12
CA SER A 100 -2.36 7.42 0.39
C SER A 100 -2.53 5.91 0.53
N VAL A 101 -3.76 5.44 0.50
CA VAL A 101 -4.08 4.04 0.77
C VAL A 101 -4.81 3.41 -0.41
N VAL A 102 -4.38 2.21 -0.79
CA VAL A 102 -5.11 1.34 -1.71
C VAL A 102 -5.58 0.14 -0.89
N THR A 103 -6.87 -0.11 -0.85
CA THR A 103 -7.43 -1.25 -0.12
C THR A 103 -8.25 -2.15 -1.03
N ALA A 104 -8.15 -3.45 -0.80
CA ALA A 104 -9.01 -4.46 -1.41
C ALA A 104 -10.12 -4.91 -0.45
N ASN A 105 -10.28 -4.26 0.68
CA ASN A 105 -11.16 -4.70 1.77
C ASN A 105 -12.59 -4.21 1.59
N LYS A 106 -13.36 -4.95 0.80
CA LYS A 106 -14.76 -4.63 0.53
C LYS A 106 -15.61 -4.59 1.81
N ALA A 107 -15.39 -5.54 2.72
CA ALA A 107 -16.16 -5.62 3.97
C ALA A 107 -15.94 -4.39 4.85
N LEU A 108 -14.71 -3.93 4.97
CA LEU A 108 -14.39 -2.72 5.74
C LEU A 108 -15.03 -1.47 5.12
N LEU A 109 -14.97 -1.32 3.81
CA LEU A 109 -15.59 -0.18 3.14
C LEU A 109 -17.11 -0.21 3.25
N ALA A 110 -17.73 -1.37 3.21
CA ALA A 110 -19.17 -1.51 3.39
C ALA A 110 -19.59 -1.09 4.81
N GLU A 111 -18.77 -1.40 5.80
CA GLU A 111 -19.06 -1.10 7.20
C GLU A 111 -18.73 0.34 7.59
N ASP A 112 -17.59 0.86 7.12
CA ASP A 112 -17.03 2.11 7.65
C ASP A 112 -16.43 3.03 6.56
N GLY A 113 -16.80 2.82 5.30
CA GLY A 113 -16.24 3.56 4.17
C GLY A 113 -16.35 5.08 4.30
N ALA A 114 -17.51 5.58 4.73
CA ALA A 114 -17.73 7.01 4.88
C ALA A 114 -16.74 7.65 5.87
N ALA A 115 -16.48 6.98 6.99
CA ALA A 115 -15.52 7.47 7.99
C ALA A 115 -14.09 7.44 7.45
N LEU A 116 -13.73 6.41 6.68
CA LEU A 116 -12.40 6.30 6.08
C LEU A 116 -12.17 7.35 5.00
N TYR A 117 -13.15 7.61 4.14
CA TYR A 117 -13.04 8.68 3.13
C TYR A 117 -12.95 10.06 3.78
N ARG A 118 -13.66 10.27 4.87
CA ARG A 118 -13.57 11.51 5.65
C ARG A 118 -12.18 11.69 6.24
N ALA A 119 -11.61 10.64 6.83
CA ALA A 119 -10.25 10.66 7.37
C ALA A 119 -9.22 10.97 6.28
N ALA A 120 -9.36 10.36 5.11
CA ALA A 120 -8.48 10.65 3.97
C ALA A 120 -8.51 12.13 3.60
N LYS A 121 -9.70 12.72 3.54
CA LYS A 121 -9.87 14.14 3.24
C LYS A 121 -9.24 15.02 4.32
N GLU A 122 -9.43 14.68 5.59
CA GLU A 122 -8.86 15.43 6.73
C GLU A 122 -7.33 15.43 6.69
N HIS A 123 -6.72 14.33 6.27
CA HIS A 123 -5.27 14.20 6.18
C HIS A 123 -4.69 14.62 4.82
N GLY A 124 -5.53 15.01 3.87
CA GLY A 124 -5.08 15.42 2.54
C GLY A 124 -4.48 14.29 1.71
N VAL A 125 -4.93 13.07 1.93
CA VAL A 125 -4.48 11.89 1.20
C VAL A 125 -5.64 11.21 0.48
N ASP A 126 -5.34 10.25 -0.39
CA ASP A 126 -6.34 9.54 -1.17
C ASP A 126 -6.59 8.14 -0.63
N LEU A 127 -7.83 7.68 -0.77
CA LEU A 127 -8.22 6.32 -0.48
C LEU A 127 -8.81 5.71 -1.75
N TYR A 128 -8.21 4.63 -2.23
CA TYR A 128 -8.66 3.89 -3.41
C TYR A 128 -9.12 2.50 -3.02
N PHE A 129 -10.28 2.10 -3.53
CA PHE A 129 -10.72 0.72 -3.46
C PHE A 129 -10.49 0.04 -4.80
N GLU A 130 -9.76 -1.07 -4.79
CA GLU A 130 -9.52 -1.88 -5.98
C GLU A 130 -9.69 -3.35 -5.65
N ALA A 131 -10.71 -3.98 -6.24
CA ALA A 131 -10.98 -5.40 -6.01
C ALA A 131 -9.90 -6.32 -6.59
N SER A 132 -9.08 -5.82 -7.52
CA SER A 132 -8.06 -6.59 -8.22
C SER A 132 -6.67 -5.96 -8.10
N VAL A 133 -6.25 -5.61 -6.88
CA VAL A 133 -4.94 -4.96 -6.65
C VAL A 133 -3.75 -5.83 -7.04
N ALA A 134 -3.93 -7.12 -7.30
CA ALA A 134 -2.86 -8.00 -7.76
C ALA A 134 -2.35 -7.65 -9.16
N GLY A 135 -3.09 -6.87 -9.95
CA GLY A 135 -2.63 -6.39 -11.25
C GLY A 135 -1.88 -5.07 -11.12
N ALA A 136 -0.85 -4.86 -11.95
CA ALA A 136 -0.06 -3.63 -11.92
C ALA A 136 -0.88 -2.37 -12.28
N ILE A 137 -1.85 -2.51 -13.17
CA ILE A 137 -2.68 -1.40 -13.65
C ILE A 137 -3.48 -0.72 -12.51
N PRO A 138 -4.11 -1.43 -11.56
CA PRO A 138 -4.82 -0.80 -10.45
C PRO A 138 -3.94 0.05 -9.54
N LEU A 139 -2.64 -0.14 -9.54
CA LEU A 139 -1.71 0.65 -8.74
C LEU A 139 -1.23 1.90 -9.45
N LEU A 140 -1.29 1.95 -10.77
CA LEU A 140 -0.77 3.07 -11.54
C LEU A 140 -1.48 4.39 -11.23
N ARG A 141 -2.80 4.36 -11.13
CA ARG A 141 -3.58 5.54 -10.85
C ARG A 141 -3.27 6.14 -9.47
N PRO A 142 -3.33 5.38 -8.37
CA PRO A 142 -2.94 5.89 -7.06
C PRO A 142 -1.52 6.44 -7.02
N LEU A 143 -0.58 5.77 -7.67
CA LEU A 143 0.81 6.21 -7.71
C LEU A 143 0.96 7.54 -8.45
N ARG A 144 0.30 7.68 -9.61
CA ARG A 144 0.33 8.92 -10.38
C ARG A 144 -0.31 10.09 -9.65
N GLU A 145 -1.48 9.86 -9.06
CA GLU A 145 -2.23 10.90 -8.35
C GLU A 145 -1.52 11.32 -7.07
N SER A 146 -0.88 10.38 -6.38
CA SER A 146 -0.06 10.69 -5.21
C SER A 146 1.12 11.60 -5.55
N LEU A 147 1.70 11.44 -6.74
CA LEU A 147 2.76 12.32 -7.21
C LEU A 147 2.25 13.67 -7.70
N ALA A 148 1.08 13.69 -8.34
CA ALA A 148 0.49 14.91 -8.89
C ALA A 148 0.03 15.89 -7.79
N GLY A 149 -0.26 15.40 -6.59
CA GLY A 149 -0.68 16.21 -5.46
C GLY A 149 0.45 17.01 -4.80
N ASP A 150 1.65 16.74 -5.21
CA ASP A 150 2.84 17.44 -4.71
C ASP A 150 3.17 18.62 -5.64
#